data_d03a69d26baec94421cb535990725ee3
#
_entry.id   d03a69d26baec94421cb535990725ee3
#
_cell.length_a   1.000
_cell.length_b   1.000
_cell.length_c   1.000
_cell.angle_alpha   90.00
_cell.angle_beta   90.00
_cell.angle_gamma   90.00
#
_symmetry.space_group_name_H-M   'P 1'
#
loop_
_entity.id
_entity.type
_entity.pdbx_description
1 polymer ?
#
loop_
_entity_poly.entity_id
_entity_poly.type
_entity_poly.pdbx_seq_one_letter_code
_entity_poly.pdbx_strand_id
1 'polypeptide(L)'
;MLPSPNGSTIAFALADSGAQVVGACLRNAGAVARWLAPKVADGASVVVVPAGERWYDDTLRPAVEDLWGAGAVLSALVAELESAAGASPEARMAVAAWGAVALPEDLLNAASGIELADAGFIADVEIAAQHDVSEVVPVLVGESFRDAAALPPPGPRLRRVGS
;
A
#
# COMPACT_ATOMS: atom_id res chain seq x y z
N MET A 1 14.63 4.50 -13.51
CA MET A 1 13.61 3.67 -12.82
C MET A 1 14.35 2.80 -11.84
N LEU A 2 14.07 2.91 -10.55
CA LEU A 2 14.65 2.01 -9.55
C LEU A 2 13.81 0.72 -9.56
N PRO A 3 14.39 -0.43 -9.89
CA PRO A 3 13.65 -1.68 -9.85
C PRO A 3 13.41 -2.06 -8.38
N SER A 4 12.16 -2.13 -7.97
CA SER A 4 11.79 -2.85 -6.76
C SER A 4 11.60 -4.31 -7.15
N PRO A 5 12.40 -5.25 -6.64
CA PRO A 5 12.34 -6.65 -7.10
C PRO A 5 10.96 -7.28 -6.94
N ASN A 6 10.21 -6.91 -5.89
CA ASN A 6 8.90 -7.48 -5.60
C ASN A 6 7.74 -6.55 -5.96
N GLY A 7 7.71 -5.33 -5.44
CA GLY A 7 6.60 -4.41 -5.62
C GLY A 7 6.28 -4.12 -7.09
N SER A 8 7.30 -3.90 -7.94
CA SER A 8 7.08 -3.67 -9.37
C SER A 8 6.57 -4.92 -10.08
N THR A 9 7.13 -6.10 -9.80
CA THR A 9 6.68 -7.38 -10.38
C THR A 9 5.22 -7.66 -10.04
N ILE A 10 4.83 -7.47 -8.77
CA ILE A 10 3.45 -7.63 -8.32
C ILE A 10 2.54 -6.62 -9.01
N ALA A 11 2.93 -5.35 -9.08
CA ALA A 11 2.14 -4.30 -9.70
C ALA A 11 1.84 -4.60 -11.17
N PHE A 12 2.85 -5.04 -11.94
CA PHE A 12 2.66 -5.39 -13.35
C PHE A 12 1.83 -6.67 -13.53
N ALA A 13 2.03 -7.68 -12.70
CA ALA A 13 1.21 -8.88 -12.74
C ALA A 13 -0.28 -8.59 -12.44
N LEU A 14 -0.54 -7.66 -11.53
CA LEU A 14 -1.91 -7.23 -11.19
C LEU A 14 -2.54 -6.35 -12.29
N ALA A 15 -1.75 -5.59 -13.04
CA ALA A 15 -2.27 -4.75 -14.13
C ALA A 15 -3.03 -5.57 -15.18
N ASP A 16 -2.55 -6.78 -15.49
CA ASP A 16 -3.17 -7.68 -16.47
C ASP A 16 -4.52 -8.27 -15.99
N SER A 17 -4.81 -8.18 -14.69
CA SER A 17 -6.09 -8.65 -14.13
C SER A 17 -7.27 -7.70 -14.40
N GLY A 18 -7.02 -6.49 -14.91
CA GLY A 18 -8.02 -5.43 -15.06
C GLY A 18 -8.31 -4.67 -13.75
N ALA A 19 -7.61 -4.98 -12.66
CA ALA A 19 -7.69 -4.21 -11.42
C ALA A 19 -6.98 -2.87 -11.55
N GLN A 20 -7.49 -1.86 -10.83
CA GLN A 20 -6.76 -0.60 -10.67
C GLN A 20 -5.68 -0.78 -9.61
N VAL A 21 -4.42 -0.68 -10.00
CA VAL A 21 -3.26 -0.86 -9.11
C VAL A 21 -2.83 0.50 -8.56
N VAL A 22 -2.63 0.56 -7.24
CA VAL A 22 -2.24 1.77 -6.51
C VAL A 22 -1.03 1.46 -5.64
N GLY A 23 -0.01 2.32 -5.71
CA GLY A 23 1.15 2.27 -4.83
C GLY A 23 0.85 2.94 -3.48
N ALA A 24 1.19 2.26 -2.39
CA ALA A 24 1.04 2.78 -1.05
C ALA A 24 2.26 2.48 -0.19
N CYS A 25 2.51 3.33 0.80
CA CYS A 25 3.50 3.14 1.84
C CYS A 25 3.06 3.94 3.08
N LEU A 26 3.82 3.88 4.17
CA LEU A 26 3.52 4.66 5.37
C LEU A 26 3.34 6.15 5.09
N ARG A 27 4.12 6.70 4.16
CA ARG A 27 4.16 8.14 3.89
C ARG A 27 2.89 8.69 3.23
N ASN A 28 2.11 7.86 2.54
CA ASN A 28 0.88 8.27 1.84
C ASN A 28 -0.35 7.45 2.22
N ALA A 29 -0.30 6.74 3.34
CA ALA A 29 -1.36 5.81 3.75
C ALA A 29 -2.74 6.49 3.85
N GLY A 30 -2.81 7.65 4.48
CA GLY A 30 -4.05 8.44 4.60
C GLY A 30 -4.53 9.00 3.26
N ALA A 31 -3.63 9.50 2.41
CA ALA A 31 -4.00 9.98 1.08
C ALA A 31 -4.61 8.86 0.22
N VAL A 32 -4.00 7.67 0.24
CA VAL A 32 -4.53 6.49 -0.46
C VAL A 32 -5.87 6.07 0.11
N ALA A 33 -6.04 6.07 1.45
CA ALA A 33 -7.29 5.73 2.10
C ALA A 33 -8.42 6.69 1.71
N ARG A 34 -8.19 8.01 1.76
CA ARG A 34 -9.16 9.03 1.30
C ARG A 34 -9.56 8.84 -0.16
N TRP A 35 -8.61 8.46 -1.01
CA TRP A 35 -8.89 8.21 -2.42
C TRP A 35 -9.69 6.91 -2.65
N LEU A 36 -9.49 5.88 -1.82
CA LEU A 36 -10.18 4.60 -1.87
C LEU A 36 -11.60 4.66 -1.28
N ALA A 37 -11.80 5.40 -0.19
CA ALA A 37 -13.04 5.41 0.59
C ALA A 37 -14.32 5.61 -0.25
N PRO A 38 -14.42 6.61 -1.14
CA PRO A 38 -15.62 6.77 -1.97
C PRO A 38 -15.85 5.60 -2.93
N LYS A 39 -14.78 4.94 -3.39
CA LYS A 39 -14.89 3.78 -4.28
C LYS A 39 -15.45 2.57 -3.53
N VAL A 40 -15.00 2.37 -2.29
CA VAL A 40 -15.50 1.30 -1.41
C VAL A 40 -16.94 1.57 -1.03
N ALA A 41 -17.30 2.80 -0.70
CA ALA A 41 -18.68 3.19 -0.43
C ALA A 41 -19.60 2.94 -1.64
N ASP A 42 -19.08 3.06 -2.86
CA ASP A 42 -19.76 2.71 -4.12
C ASP A 42 -19.75 1.20 -4.44
N GLY A 43 -19.25 0.36 -3.53
CA GLY A 43 -19.25 -1.10 -3.65
C GLY A 43 -18.01 -1.72 -4.29
N ALA A 44 -16.91 -0.97 -4.45
CA ALA A 44 -15.65 -1.55 -4.88
C ALA A 44 -15.03 -2.41 -3.78
N SER A 45 -14.35 -3.48 -4.17
CA SER A 45 -13.49 -4.28 -3.28
C SER A 45 -12.05 -3.80 -3.35
N VAL A 46 -11.37 -3.78 -2.21
CA VAL A 46 -9.94 -3.43 -2.10
C VAL A 46 -9.18 -4.64 -1.60
N VAL A 47 -8.09 -4.97 -2.28
CA VAL A 47 -7.10 -5.96 -1.82
C VAL A 47 -5.80 -5.22 -1.57
N VAL A 48 -5.27 -5.33 -0.36
CA VAL A 48 -3.96 -4.79 0.00
C VAL A 48 -2.95 -5.94 -0.01
N VAL A 49 -1.88 -5.77 -0.76
CA VAL A 49 -0.84 -6.78 -0.92
C VAL A 49 0.46 -6.27 -0.29
N PRO A 50 0.84 -6.78 0.90
CA PRO A 50 2.19 -6.58 1.43
C PRO A 50 3.19 -7.23 0.46
N ALA A 51 4.13 -6.46 -0.09
CA ALA A 51 4.98 -6.94 -1.18
C ALA A 51 5.97 -8.01 -0.71
N GLY A 52 6.45 -7.90 0.52
CA GLY A 52 7.51 -8.75 1.04
C GLY A 52 8.85 -8.53 0.32
N GLU A 53 9.82 -9.30 0.74
CA GLU A 53 11.16 -9.33 0.17
C GLU A 53 11.44 -10.69 -0.48
N ARG A 54 12.62 -10.88 -1.05
CA ARG A 54 13.05 -12.17 -1.59
C ARG A 54 14.31 -12.67 -0.88
N TRP A 55 14.32 -13.97 -0.63
CA TRP A 55 15.55 -14.65 -0.27
C TRP A 55 16.48 -14.79 -1.49
N TYR A 56 17.73 -15.14 -1.24
CA TYR A 56 18.73 -15.37 -2.29
C TYR A 56 18.37 -16.50 -3.28
N ASP A 57 17.45 -17.38 -2.91
CA ASP A 57 16.90 -18.45 -3.73
C ASP A 57 15.60 -18.05 -4.46
N ASP A 58 15.29 -16.77 -4.46
CA ASP A 58 14.11 -16.15 -5.08
C ASP A 58 12.77 -16.49 -4.42
N THR A 59 12.79 -17.18 -3.28
CA THR A 59 11.57 -17.44 -2.50
C THR A 59 11.14 -16.20 -1.71
N LEU A 60 9.85 -16.13 -1.36
CA LEU A 60 9.29 -15.00 -0.61
C LEU A 60 9.91 -14.94 0.79
N ARG A 61 10.45 -13.78 1.15
CA ARG A 61 10.81 -13.40 2.52
C ARG A 61 9.72 -12.47 3.07
N PRO A 62 8.94 -12.89 4.08
CA PRO A 62 7.99 -12.00 4.74
C PRO A 62 8.72 -10.78 5.33
N ALA A 63 8.17 -9.59 5.10
CA ALA A 63 8.69 -8.33 5.59
C ALA A 63 7.64 -7.70 6.52
N VAL A 64 7.99 -7.48 7.77
CA VAL A 64 7.05 -6.97 8.78
C VAL A 64 6.66 -5.53 8.48
N GLU A 65 7.57 -4.75 7.91
CA GLU A 65 7.33 -3.36 7.49
C GLU A 65 6.24 -3.26 6.41
N ASP A 66 6.15 -4.23 5.52
CA ASP A 66 5.08 -4.28 4.53
C ASP A 66 3.72 -4.62 5.15
N LEU A 67 3.71 -5.49 6.18
CA LEU A 67 2.49 -5.74 6.96
C LEU A 67 2.04 -4.48 7.69
N TRP A 68 2.97 -3.72 8.28
CA TRP A 68 2.67 -2.44 8.93
C TRP A 68 2.16 -1.40 7.93
N GLY A 69 2.78 -1.30 6.76
CA GLY A 69 2.31 -0.44 5.68
C GLY A 69 0.90 -0.78 5.23
N ALA A 70 0.60 -2.08 5.06
CA ALA A 70 -0.75 -2.55 4.76
C ALA A 70 -1.74 -2.20 5.88
N GLY A 71 -1.33 -2.40 7.13
CA GLY A 71 -2.12 -2.06 8.31
C GLY A 71 -2.41 -0.55 8.42
N ALA A 72 -1.44 0.30 8.12
CA ALA A 72 -1.59 1.76 8.11
C ALA A 72 -2.66 2.20 7.10
N VAL A 73 -2.58 1.72 5.85
CA VAL A 73 -3.57 2.02 4.80
C VAL A 73 -4.96 1.52 5.20
N LEU A 74 -5.07 0.29 5.70
CA LEU A 74 -6.35 -0.29 6.11
C LEU A 74 -6.94 0.43 7.32
N SER A 75 -6.11 0.81 8.30
CA SER A 75 -6.54 1.59 9.47
C SER A 75 -7.11 2.94 9.06
N ALA A 76 -6.40 3.67 8.19
CA ALA A 76 -6.87 4.93 7.64
C ALA A 76 -8.17 4.75 6.84
N LEU A 77 -8.29 3.69 6.03
CA LEU A 77 -9.50 3.41 5.24
C LEU A 77 -10.71 3.10 6.14
N VAL A 78 -10.52 2.34 7.22
CA VAL A 78 -11.57 2.07 8.22
C VAL A 78 -12.03 3.36 8.88
N ALA A 79 -11.10 4.27 9.19
CA ALA A 79 -11.41 5.58 9.75
C ALA A 79 -12.23 6.45 8.77
N GLU A 80 -11.83 6.52 7.50
CA GLU A 80 -12.57 7.26 6.46
C GLU A 80 -13.99 6.72 6.20
N LEU A 81 -14.16 5.39 6.32
CA LEU A 81 -15.47 4.75 6.16
C LEU A 81 -16.32 4.76 7.45
N GLU A 82 -15.74 5.19 8.57
CA GLU A 82 -16.36 5.11 9.91
C GLU A 82 -16.86 3.69 10.24
N SER A 83 -16.29 2.67 9.60
CA SER A 83 -16.74 1.29 9.71
C SER A 83 -15.66 0.28 9.33
N ALA A 84 -15.49 -0.72 10.17
CA ALA A 84 -14.72 -1.93 9.86
C ALA A 84 -15.57 -3.05 9.22
N ALA A 85 -16.85 -2.79 8.94
CA ALA A 85 -17.74 -3.77 8.32
C ALA A 85 -17.19 -4.13 6.92
N GLY A 86 -17.09 -5.43 6.64
CA GLY A 86 -16.51 -5.93 5.39
C GLY A 86 -14.98 -6.15 5.42
N ALA A 87 -14.27 -5.73 6.47
CA ALA A 87 -12.86 -6.07 6.63
C ALA A 87 -12.69 -7.57 6.92
N SER A 88 -11.85 -8.24 6.12
CA SER A 88 -11.52 -9.65 6.33
C SER A 88 -10.76 -9.87 7.65
N PRO A 89 -10.68 -11.09 8.19
CA PRO A 89 -9.85 -11.39 9.35
C PRO A 89 -8.40 -10.95 9.17
N GLU A 90 -7.81 -11.17 7.99
CA GLU A 90 -6.45 -10.78 7.65
C GLU A 90 -6.27 -9.26 7.66
N ALA A 91 -7.24 -8.52 7.11
CA ALA A 91 -7.24 -7.07 7.15
C ALA A 91 -7.27 -6.54 8.59
N ARG A 92 -8.11 -7.13 9.45
CA ARG A 92 -8.15 -6.77 10.88
C ARG A 92 -6.84 -7.11 11.62
N MET A 93 -6.20 -8.23 11.25
CA MET A 93 -4.87 -8.57 11.79
C MET A 93 -3.81 -7.54 11.40
N ALA A 94 -3.79 -7.10 10.15
CA ALA A 94 -2.86 -6.07 9.69
C ALA A 94 -3.09 -4.73 10.42
N VAL A 95 -4.36 -4.32 10.60
CA VAL A 95 -4.71 -3.12 11.39
C VAL A 95 -4.24 -3.24 12.84
N ALA A 96 -4.43 -4.40 13.47
CA ALA A 96 -3.97 -4.64 14.86
C ALA A 96 -2.44 -4.61 14.94
N ALA A 97 -1.73 -5.17 13.97
CA ALA A 97 -0.28 -5.13 13.91
C ALA A 97 0.23 -3.68 13.80
N TRP A 98 -0.38 -2.87 12.94
CA TRP A 98 -0.07 -1.45 12.81
C TRP A 98 -0.30 -0.67 14.11
N GLY A 99 -1.38 -0.96 14.83
CA GLY A 99 -1.71 -0.29 16.10
C GLY A 99 -0.70 -0.52 17.22
N ALA A 100 0.23 -1.46 17.07
CA ALA A 100 1.28 -1.75 18.04
C ALA A 100 2.65 -1.15 17.66
N VAL A 101 2.75 -0.49 16.50
CA VAL A 101 4.02 0.01 15.96
C VAL A 101 4.43 1.33 16.62
N ALA A 102 5.67 1.40 17.03
CA ALA A 102 6.34 2.62 17.49
C ALA A 102 7.36 3.08 16.42
N LEU A 103 7.03 4.16 15.69
CA LEU A 103 7.93 4.75 14.72
C LEU A 103 8.81 5.83 15.33
N PRO A 104 10.09 5.96 14.90
CA PRO A 104 10.78 5.16 13.89
C PRO A 104 11.42 3.86 14.41
N GLU A 105 11.36 3.60 15.74
CA GLU A 105 12.16 2.59 16.42
C GLU A 105 11.92 1.18 15.87
N ASP A 106 10.66 0.79 15.68
CA ASP A 106 10.35 -0.56 15.18
C ASP A 106 10.83 -0.76 13.75
N LEU A 107 10.76 0.28 12.90
CA LEU A 107 11.24 0.19 11.52
C LEU A 107 12.76 0.06 11.47
N LEU A 108 13.48 0.79 12.32
CA LEU A 108 14.94 0.70 12.46
C LEU A 108 15.39 -0.68 12.99
N ASN A 109 14.57 -1.33 13.81
CA ASN A 109 14.84 -2.66 14.37
C ASN A 109 14.27 -3.82 13.54
N ALA A 110 13.49 -3.54 12.47
CA ALA A 110 13.07 -4.55 11.51
C ALA A 110 14.28 -5.12 10.75
N ALA A 111 14.17 -6.35 10.26
CA ALA A 111 15.29 -7.00 9.54
C ALA A 111 15.80 -6.15 8.38
N SER A 112 14.90 -5.63 7.55
CA SER A 112 15.27 -4.75 6.42
C SER A 112 15.84 -3.41 6.89
N GLY A 113 15.37 -2.87 8.01
CA GLY A 113 15.90 -1.64 8.60
C GLY A 113 17.35 -1.82 9.07
N ILE A 114 17.66 -2.93 9.73
CA ILE A 114 19.02 -3.28 10.16
C ILE A 114 19.93 -3.48 8.93
N GLU A 115 19.48 -4.23 7.91
CA GLU A 115 20.22 -4.46 6.67
C GLU A 115 20.57 -3.14 5.96
N LEU A 116 19.62 -2.20 5.88
CA LEU A 116 19.83 -0.88 5.27
C LEU A 116 20.80 -0.02 6.11
N ALA A 117 20.66 -0.05 7.45
CA ALA A 117 21.56 0.68 8.33
C ALA A 117 23.00 0.17 8.22
N ASP A 118 23.22 -1.16 8.20
CA ASP A 118 24.52 -1.79 8.02
C ASP A 118 25.13 -1.49 6.63
N ALA A 119 24.29 -1.32 5.63
CA ALA A 119 24.71 -0.89 4.28
C ALA A 119 24.96 0.63 4.16
N GLY A 120 24.75 1.42 5.21
CA GLY A 120 24.96 2.86 5.24
C GLY A 120 23.77 3.70 4.77
N PHE A 121 22.58 3.11 4.64
CA PHE A 121 21.35 3.76 4.16
C PHE A 121 20.34 4.05 5.29
N ILE A 122 20.82 4.32 6.50
CA ILE A 122 19.94 4.61 7.66
C ILE A 122 19.00 5.79 7.40
N ALA A 123 19.42 6.81 6.65
CA ALA A 123 18.60 7.95 6.28
C ALA A 123 17.37 7.55 5.44
N ASP A 124 17.48 6.50 4.64
CA ASP A 124 16.35 5.99 3.84
C ASP A 124 15.30 5.34 4.75
N VAL A 125 15.72 4.65 5.83
CA VAL A 125 14.83 4.08 6.84
C VAL A 125 14.10 5.18 7.61
N GLU A 126 14.80 6.24 8.00
CA GLU A 126 14.21 7.42 8.68
C GLU A 126 13.17 8.12 7.79
N ILE A 127 13.44 8.22 6.47
CA ILE A 127 12.48 8.75 5.50
C ILE A 127 11.27 7.81 5.37
N ALA A 128 11.50 6.50 5.27
CA ALA A 128 10.43 5.51 5.15
C ALA A 128 9.53 5.46 6.40
N ALA A 129 10.08 5.76 7.58
CA ALA A 129 9.34 5.82 8.85
C ALA A 129 8.41 7.04 8.98
N GLN A 130 8.48 8.02 8.09
CA GLN A 130 7.59 9.17 8.12
C GLN A 130 6.16 8.74 7.76
N HIS A 131 5.21 8.99 8.65
CA HIS A 131 3.82 8.61 8.45
C HIS A 131 2.99 9.81 7.95
N ASP A 132 2.18 9.59 6.90
CA ASP A 132 1.22 10.55 6.33
C ASP A 132 1.81 11.95 6.01
N VAL A 133 2.97 11.98 5.37
CA VAL A 133 3.65 13.21 4.95
C VAL A 133 3.49 13.50 3.45
N SER A 134 2.77 12.66 2.71
CA SER A 134 2.57 12.79 1.27
C SER A 134 1.10 12.66 0.89
N GLU A 135 0.63 13.58 0.05
CA GLU A 135 -0.71 13.54 -0.54
C GLU A 135 -0.78 12.82 -1.90
N VAL A 136 0.35 12.31 -2.38
CA VAL A 136 0.43 11.65 -3.68
C VAL A 136 -0.22 10.26 -3.63
N VAL A 137 -1.11 9.98 -4.59
CA VAL A 137 -1.73 8.68 -4.78
C VAL A 137 -1.24 8.09 -6.10
N PRO A 138 -0.20 7.24 -6.09
CA PRO A 138 0.38 6.67 -7.31
C PRO A 138 -0.55 5.60 -7.89
N VAL A 139 -1.16 5.86 -9.03
CA VAL A 139 -1.99 4.91 -9.77
C VAL A 139 -1.22 4.40 -10.98
N LEU A 140 -1.20 3.10 -11.20
CA LEU A 140 -0.56 2.49 -12.37
C LEU A 140 -1.40 2.77 -13.63
N VAL A 141 -0.78 3.43 -14.62
CA VAL A 141 -1.37 3.73 -15.92
C VAL A 141 -0.41 3.28 -17.00
N GLY A 142 -0.78 2.25 -17.74
CA GLY A 142 0.15 1.57 -18.64
C GLY A 142 1.34 1.01 -17.85
N GLU A 143 2.55 1.44 -18.16
CA GLU A 143 3.79 0.96 -17.54
C GLU A 143 4.36 1.93 -16.50
N SER A 144 3.59 2.91 -16.02
CA SER A 144 4.12 3.90 -15.08
C SER A 144 3.09 4.32 -14.03
N PHE A 145 3.57 4.58 -12.82
CA PHE A 145 2.76 5.19 -11.79
C PHE A 145 2.63 6.69 -12.05
N ARG A 146 1.40 7.20 -11.92
CA ARG A 146 1.06 8.63 -12.03
C ARG A 146 0.24 9.04 -10.83
N ASP A 147 0.38 10.29 -10.42
CA ASP A 147 -0.47 10.81 -9.36
C ASP A 147 -1.94 10.84 -9.83
N ALA A 148 -2.83 10.32 -9.01
CA ALA A 148 -4.26 10.32 -9.27
C ALA A 148 -4.82 11.74 -9.51
N ALA A 149 -4.26 12.75 -8.85
CA ALA A 149 -4.64 14.16 -9.03
C ALA A 149 -4.34 14.68 -10.46
N ALA A 150 -3.39 14.08 -11.17
CA ALA A 150 -3.04 14.43 -12.53
C ALA A 150 -3.81 13.61 -13.60
N LEU A 151 -4.65 12.67 -13.17
CA LEU A 151 -5.44 11.84 -14.08
C LEU A 151 -6.76 12.53 -14.43
N PRO A 152 -7.30 12.35 -15.67
CA PRO A 152 -8.62 12.81 -15.98
C PRO A 152 -9.66 12.13 -15.08
N PRO A 153 -10.77 12.80 -14.75
CA PRO A 153 -11.83 12.18 -13.97
C PRO A 153 -12.32 10.89 -14.67
N PRO A 154 -12.69 9.86 -13.91
CA PRO A 154 -13.21 8.64 -14.48
C PRO A 154 -14.43 8.96 -15.36
N GLY A 155 -14.42 8.47 -16.59
CA GLY A 155 -15.55 8.60 -17.50
C GLY A 155 -16.83 8.03 -16.89
N PRO A 156 -18.03 8.46 -17.35
CA PRO A 156 -19.30 7.97 -16.83
C PRO A 156 -19.34 6.44 -16.92
N ARG A 157 -19.62 5.78 -15.79
CA ARG A 157 -19.80 4.32 -15.77
C ARG A 157 -20.98 3.98 -16.67
N LEU A 158 -20.75 3.23 -17.75
CA LEU A 158 -21.82 2.61 -18.49
C LEU A 158 -22.57 1.68 -17.51
N ARG A 159 -23.81 2.05 -17.15
CA ARG A 159 -24.69 1.13 -16.41
C ARG A 159 -24.80 -0.14 -17.25
N ARG A 160 -24.40 -1.29 -16.68
CA ARG A 160 -24.80 -2.56 -17.28
C ARG A 160 -26.32 -2.61 -17.21
N VAL A 161 -26.96 -2.51 -18.38
CA VAL A 161 -28.39 -2.80 -18.50
C VAL A 161 -28.50 -4.30 -18.22
N GLY A 162 -29.12 -4.66 -17.11
CA GLY A 162 -29.36 -6.05 -16.73
C GLY A 162 -30.21 -6.73 -17.80
N SER A 163 -29.76 -7.88 -18.23
CA SER A 163 -30.58 -8.90 -18.91
C SER A 163 -31.17 -9.84 -17.89
#